data_125792c6d7a6c4e273862c1579364019
#
_entry.id   125792c6d7a6c4e273862c1579364019
#
_cell.length_a   1.000
_cell.length_b   1.000
_cell.length_c   1.000
_cell.angle_alpha   90.00
_cell.angle_beta   90.00
_cell.angle_gamma   90.00
#
_symmetry.space_group_name_H-M   'P 1'
#
loop_
_entity.id
_entity.type
_entity.pdbx_description
1 polymer ?
#
loop_
_entity_poly.entity_id
_entity_poly.type
_entity_poly.pdbx_seq_one_letter_code
_entity_poly.pdbx_strand_id
1 'polypeptide(L)'
;MNRDRLRAQQIPIAGEPRAATPFHLLVKPIGAGCNLACHYCYYPQRQGERVQKMDDGLLEDFIRRYIAAQPRYSREINFVWQGGEPLLAGIGFYKRALALQQKHAPPGVRISNSLQTNGTLLNAAWCRLFKQHDFIIGVSLDGDRQTQDAHRPDKRGDGSYDAALRGMALLQQYRIEFNLLVVVHDGVADRAQAMYDHFVALGARHLQFQPLMLEGDAPAAGYGLSAANWGRFMLAVYRRWRGQGHWGKVFVMNIEQVYAQYFTRVSPSCVHAERCGGNLVMEPDGRLYACDHLIDAQHYLGHFDLRTPFADYAAAATAMEFGQAKSLRRECQSCSVKSVCQGGCPAHLGADRYNRLCAGYYAFFPRCSNRCAPIRAALRAPCGGAPL
;
A
#
# COMPACT_ATOMS: atom_id res chain seq x y z
N MET A 1 -19.16 27.22 -9.72
CA MET A 1 -18.55 27.45 -11.04
C MET A 1 -18.46 26.10 -11.73
N ASN A 2 -18.99 25.92 -12.94
CA ASN A 2 -19.14 24.62 -13.58
C ASN A 2 -17.76 24.11 -14.03
N ARG A 3 -17.30 22.96 -13.53
CA ARG A 3 -16.00 22.32 -13.86
C ARG A 3 -15.85 22.06 -15.36
N ASP A 4 -16.95 21.76 -16.05
CA ASP A 4 -16.94 21.50 -17.50
C ASP A 4 -16.60 22.77 -18.32
N ARG A 5 -17.00 23.96 -17.84
CA ARG A 5 -16.59 25.22 -18.46
C ARG A 5 -15.12 25.56 -18.24
N LEU A 6 -14.55 25.18 -17.08
CA LEU A 6 -13.13 25.37 -16.83
C LEU A 6 -12.27 24.41 -17.65
N ARG A 7 -12.72 23.15 -17.86
CA ARG A 7 -12.06 22.20 -18.76
C ARG A 7 -12.08 22.65 -20.23
N ALA A 8 -13.21 23.16 -20.71
CA ALA A 8 -13.33 23.64 -22.09
C ALA A 8 -12.41 24.83 -22.42
N GLN A 9 -11.89 25.52 -21.42
CA GLN A 9 -10.97 26.67 -21.59
C GLN A 9 -9.49 26.30 -21.43
N GLN A 10 -9.17 25.04 -21.10
CA GLN A 10 -7.79 24.61 -20.96
C GLN A 10 -7.24 24.11 -22.30
N ILE A 11 -6.19 24.76 -22.81
CA ILE A 11 -5.47 24.30 -23.97
C ILE A 11 -4.56 23.14 -23.52
N PRO A 12 -4.75 21.89 -24.02
CA PRO A 12 -3.90 20.77 -23.66
C PRO A 12 -2.45 21.03 -24.06
N ILE A 13 -1.52 20.56 -23.25
CA ILE A 13 -0.09 20.58 -23.63
C ILE A 13 0.09 19.74 -24.88
N ALA A 14 0.84 20.23 -25.85
CA ALA A 14 1.22 19.48 -27.05
C ALA A 14 2.23 18.36 -26.68
N GLY A 15 1.70 17.17 -26.41
CA GLY A 15 2.44 16.03 -25.91
C GLY A 15 2.58 16.05 -24.36
N GLU A 16 2.69 14.86 -23.76
CA GLU A 16 2.92 14.71 -22.32
C GLU A 16 4.43 14.50 -22.08
N PRO A 17 5.12 15.42 -21.39
CA PRO A 17 6.50 15.23 -20.97
C PRO A 17 6.65 13.98 -20.11
N ARG A 18 7.75 13.25 -20.31
CA ARG A 18 8.01 12.01 -19.59
C ARG A 18 8.83 12.28 -18.33
N ALA A 19 8.48 11.58 -17.26
CA ALA A 19 9.28 11.59 -16.05
C ALA A 19 10.65 10.93 -16.28
N ALA A 20 11.67 11.36 -15.54
CA ALA A 20 13.01 10.79 -15.61
C ALA A 20 13.06 9.35 -15.04
N THR A 21 12.25 9.09 -14.02
CA THR A 21 12.13 7.78 -13.37
C THR A 21 10.66 7.34 -13.29
N PRO A 22 10.39 6.02 -13.28
CA PRO A 22 9.05 5.52 -13.06
C PRO A 22 8.48 6.04 -11.72
N PHE A 23 7.21 6.38 -11.73
CA PHE A 23 6.48 6.77 -10.53
C PHE A 23 5.13 6.04 -10.49
N HIS A 24 4.58 5.90 -9.30
CA HIS A 24 3.31 5.22 -9.07
C HIS A 24 2.21 6.21 -8.72
N LEU A 25 0.99 5.85 -9.06
CA LEU A 25 -0.19 6.64 -8.71
C LEU A 25 -1.18 5.76 -7.96
N LEU A 26 -1.42 6.11 -6.70
CA LEU A 26 -2.50 5.57 -5.90
C LEU A 26 -3.74 6.44 -6.13
N VAL A 27 -4.79 5.86 -6.66
CA VAL A 27 -6.02 6.56 -7.02
C VAL A 27 -7.12 6.22 -6.02
N LYS A 28 -7.77 7.25 -5.50
CA LYS A 28 -8.90 7.12 -4.57
C LYS A 28 -10.21 7.47 -5.28
N PRO A 29 -10.84 6.51 -5.97
CA PRO A 29 -11.96 6.80 -6.86
C PRO A 29 -13.21 7.30 -6.16
N ILE A 30 -13.33 7.06 -4.85
CA ILE A 30 -14.46 7.45 -4.00
C ILE A 30 -14.03 8.29 -2.78
N GLY A 31 -12.75 8.68 -2.71
CA GLY A 31 -12.18 9.42 -1.60
C GLY A 31 -12.37 8.68 -0.26
N ALA A 32 -12.88 9.40 0.74
CA ALA A 32 -13.16 8.85 2.07
C ALA A 32 -14.44 7.98 2.13
N GLY A 33 -15.16 7.82 1.02
CA GLY A 33 -16.39 7.02 0.98
C GLY A 33 -16.12 5.56 1.33
N CYS A 34 -16.71 5.07 2.43
CA CYS A 34 -16.57 3.71 2.89
C CYS A 34 -17.90 3.21 3.48
N ASN A 35 -18.13 1.92 3.42
CA ASN A 35 -19.25 1.26 4.09
C ASN A 35 -18.91 0.80 5.52
N LEU A 36 -17.64 0.84 5.93
CA LEU A 36 -17.19 0.60 7.30
C LEU A 36 -16.90 1.91 8.04
N ALA A 37 -16.80 1.82 9.37
CA ALA A 37 -16.47 2.90 10.30
C ALA A 37 -15.31 2.47 11.22
N CYS A 38 -14.19 2.06 10.62
CA CYS A 38 -13.02 1.56 11.37
C CYS A 38 -12.50 2.62 12.34
N HIS A 39 -12.30 2.25 13.62
CA HIS A 39 -11.95 3.17 14.71
C HIS A 39 -10.57 3.84 14.51
N TYR A 40 -9.66 3.21 13.82
CA TYR A 40 -8.29 3.69 13.56
C TYR A 40 -8.08 4.09 12.09
N CYS A 41 -9.16 4.38 11.34
CA CYS A 41 -8.99 4.76 9.94
C CYS A 41 -8.09 5.98 9.82
N TYR A 42 -6.95 5.82 9.14
CA TYR A 42 -6.00 6.91 8.92
C TYR A 42 -6.51 7.94 7.91
N TYR A 43 -7.47 7.52 7.10
CA TYR A 43 -8.06 8.39 6.10
C TYR A 43 -9.17 9.20 6.76
N PRO A 44 -8.92 10.46 7.14
CA PRO A 44 -9.87 11.21 7.92
C PRO A 44 -11.19 11.31 7.15
N GLN A 45 -12.26 10.86 7.79
CA GLN A 45 -13.58 11.29 7.39
C GLN A 45 -13.62 12.79 7.71
N ARG A 46 -13.25 13.63 6.74
CA ARG A 46 -13.34 15.07 6.89
C ARG A 46 -14.80 15.38 7.15
N GLN A 47 -15.09 15.78 8.38
CA GLN A 47 -16.43 16.17 8.78
C GLN A 47 -16.93 17.21 7.79
N GLY A 48 -18.02 16.89 7.06
CA GLY A 48 -18.65 17.77 6.08
C GLY A 48 -18.21 17.61 4.61
N GLU A 49 -17.17 16.85 4.27
CA GLU A 49 -16.89 16.56 2.85
C GLU A 49 -17.91 15.56 2.29
N ARG A 50 -18.59 15.96 1.21
CA ARG A 50 -19.45 15.05 0.46
C ARG A 50 -18.61 13.91 -0.11
N VAL A 51 -19.04 12.67 0.13
CA VAL A 51 -18.50 11.51 -0.61
C VAL A 51 -18.67 11.80 -2.11
N GLN A 52 -17.55 11.94 -2.80
CA GLN A 52 -17.52 12.25 -4.21
C GLN A 52 -16.91 11.07 -4.96
N LYS A 53 -17.56 10.67 -6.04
CA LYS A 53 -16.97 9.72 -7.00
C LYS A 53 -16.22 10.49 -8.07
N MET A 54 -15.07 9.98 -8.48
CA MET A 54 -14.30 10.51 -9.61
C MET A 54 -15.17 10.53 -10.87
N ASP A 55 -15.22 11.68 -11.54
CA ASP A 55 -15.98 11.81 -12.78
C ASP A 55 -15.26 11.14 -13.97
N ASP A 56 -16.02 10.79 -15.00
CA ASP A 56 -15.52 10.05 -16.14
C ASP A 56 -14.51 10.85 -16.98
N GLY A 57 -14.63 12.17 -17.04
CA GLY A 57 -13.67 13.02 -17.75
C GLY A 57 -12.34 13.10 -17.03
N LEU A 58 -12.33 13.24 -15.69
CA LEU A 58 -11.10 13.17 -14.91
C LEU A 58 -10.44 11.78 -15.04
N LEU A 59 -11.26 10.72 -15.01
CA LEU A 59 -10.78 9.34 -15.19
C LEU A 59 -10.04 9.17 -16.53
N GLU A 60 -10.61 9.65 -17.65
CA GLU A 60 -9.98 9.54 -18.96
C GLU A 60 -8.70 10.38 -19.05
N ASP A 61 -8.75 11.62 -18.60
CA ASP A 61 -7.62 12.54 -18.68
C ASP A 61 -6.43 12.04 -17.88
N PHE A 62 -6.64 11.60 -16.62
CA PHE A 62 -5.52 11.14 -15.81
C PHE A 62 -4.94 9.83 -16.34
N ILE A 63 -5.76 8.84 -16.75
CA ILE A 63 -5.26 7.56 -17.28
C ILE A 63 -4.39 7.81 -18.50
N ARG A 64 -4.86 8.60 -19.46
CA ARG A 64 -4.14 8.95 -20.67
C ARG A 64 -2.79 9.59 -20.34
N ARG A 65 -2.80 10.59 -19.46
CA ARG A 65 -1.60 11.36 -19.13
C ARG A 65 -0.64 10.62 -18.22
N TYR A 66 -1.13 9.86 -17.25
CA TYR A 66 -0.29 9.03 -16.38
C TYR A 66 0.50 7.99 -17.18
N ILE A 67 -0.16 7.34 -18.15
CA ILE A 67 0.50 6.39 -19.06
C ILE A 67 1.55 7.11 -19.94
N ALA A 68 1.19 8.25 -20.50
CA ALA A 68 2.07 9.00 -21.39
C ALA A 68 3.29 9.60 -20.67
N ALA A 69 3.13 9.98 -19.39
CA ALA A 69 4.20 10.54 -18.56
C ALA A 69 5.24 9.53 -18.08
N GLN A 70 4.95 8.22 -18.17
CA GLN A 70 5.93 7.21 -17.76
C GLN A 70 7.16 7.18 -18.67
N PRO A 71 8.37 6.89 -18.14
CA PRO A 71 9.57 6.75 -18.94
C PRO A 71 9.41 5.75 -20.10
N ARG A 72 10.08 5.98 -21.22
CA ARG A 72 10.01 5.07 -22.38
C ARG A 72 10.53 3.67 -22.11
N TYR A 73 11.39 3.51 -21.12
CA TYR A 73 11.96 2.22 -20.75
C TYR A 73 11.08 1.43 -19.76
N SER A 74 9.96 2.01 -19.29
CA SER A 74 9.01 1.32 -18.41
C SER A 74 8.41 0.11 -19.13
N ARG A 75 8.55 -1.06 -18.52
CA ARG A 75 7.97 -2.31 -19.05
C ARG A 75 6.60 -2.60 -18.49
N GLU A 76 6.29 -1.97 -17.35
CA GLU A 76 5.02 -2.11 -16.66
C GLU A 76 4.58 -0.76 -16.08
N ILE A 77 3.27 -0.51 -16.14
CA ILE A 77 2.62 0.65 -15.51
C ILE A 77 1.52 0.11 -14.61
N ASN A 78 1.64 0.33 -13.31
CA ASN A 78 0.68 -0.15 -12.32
C ASN A 78 -0.29 0.97 -11.92
N PHE A 79 -1.57 0.63 -11.87
CA PHE A 79 -2.63 1.45 -11.29
C PHE A 79 -3.00 0.88 -9.93
N VAL A 80 -2.89 1.68 -8.89
CA VAL A 80 -3.22 1.29 -7.51
C VAL A 80 -4.54 1.95 -7.11
N TRP A 81 -5.55 1.14 -6.81
CA TRP A 81 -6.88 1.59 -6.42
C TRP A 81 -7.09 1.36 -4.92
N GLN A 82 -7.30 2.45 -4.20
CA GLN A 82 -7.48 2.44 -2.76
C GLN A 82 -8.40 3.60 -2.34
N GLY A 83 -8.50 3.88 -1.07
CA GLY A 83 -9.28 5.00 -0.53
C GLY A 83 -10.11 4.56 0.65
N GLY A 84 -11.37 4.99 0.73
CA GLY A 84 -12.34 4.46 1.67
C GLY A 84 -12.63 2.99 1.35
N GLU A 85 -13.68 2.72 0.57
CA GLU A 85 -13.89 1.40 -0.03
C GLU A 85 -14.00 1.56 -1.55
N PRO A 86 -12.96 1.21 -2.32
CA PRO A 86 -12.91 1.47 -3.75
C PRO A 86 -13.99 0.73 -4.56
N LEU A 87 -14.53 -0.39 -4.06
CA LEU A 87 -15.63 -1.11 -4.72
C LEU A 87 -16.93 -0.30 -4.78
N LEU A 88 -17.10 0.71 -3.92
CA LEU A 88 -18.25 1.64 -3.98
C LEU A 88 -18.25 2.49 -5.25
N ALA A 89 -17.13 2.62 -5.96
CA ALA A 89 -17.11 3.24 -7.29
C ALA A 89 -17.94 2.46 -8.33
N GLY A 90 -18.15 1.17 -8.07
CA GLY A 90 -18.97 0.26 -8.89
C GLY A 90 -18.23 -0.33 -10.09
N ILE A 91 -18.66 -1.51 -10.53
CA ILE A 91 -18.02 -2.27 -11.63
C ILE A 91 -17.93 -1.46 -12.93
N GLY A 92 -18.94 -0.63 -13.24
CA GLY A 92 -18.95 0.22 -14.42
C GLY A 92 -17.78 1.19 -14.49
N PHE A 93 -17.35 1.75 -13.35
CA PHE A 93 -16.18 2.60 -13.26
C PHE A 93 -14.90 1.83 -13.68
N TYR A 94 -14.69 0.64 -13.12
CA TYR A 94 -13.50 -0.16 -13.43
C TYR A 94 -13.50 -0.68 -14.86
N LYS A 95 -14.65 -1.06 -15.42
CA LYS A 95 -14.74 -1.42 -16.84
C LYS A 95 -14.31 -0.25 -17.74
N ARG A 96 -14.73 0.98 -17.43
CA ARG A 96 -14.27 2.18 -18.16
C ARG A 96 -12.77 2.41 -17.98
N ALA A 97 -12.27 2.34 -16.73
CA ALA A 97 -10.84 2.48 -16.46
C ALA A 97 -10.00 1.49 -17.29
N LEU A 98 -10.38 0.23 -17.31
CA LEU A 98 -9.71 -0.82 -18.08
C LEU A 98 -9.74 -0.58 -19.58
N ALA A 99 -10.89 -0.14 -20.13
CA ALA A 99 -11.01 0.23 -21.54
C ALA A 99 -10.09 1.41 -21.90
N LEU A 100 -10.02 2.42 -21.04
CA LEU A 100 -9.14 3.57 -21.22
C LEU A 100 -7.66 3.18 -21.11
N GLN A 101 -7.30 2.33 -20.14
CA GLN A 101 -5.96 1.78 -20.01
C GLN A 101 -5.54 1.04 -21.29
N GLN A 102 -6.39 0.16 -21.80
CA GLN A 102 -6.15 -0.56 -23.05
C GLN A 102 -6.01 0.39 -24.26
N LYS A 103 -6.88 1.41 -24.36
CA LYS A 103 -6.85 2.43 -25.43
C LYS A 103 -5.54 3.20 -25.47
N HIS A 104 -4.93 3.47 -24.30
CA HIS A 104 -3.75 4.31 -24.18
C HIS A 104 -2.44 3.56 -23.90
N ALA A 105 -2.51 2.23 -23.71
CA ALA A 105 -1.31 1.41 -23.45
C ALA A 105 -0.33 1.46 -24.62
N PRO A 106 0.95 1.80 -24.38
CA PRO A 106 1.96 1.74 -25.42
C PRO A 106 2.24 0.29 -25.84
N PRO A 107 2.62 0.02 -27.09
CA PRO A 107 3.00 -1.31 -27.53
C PRO A 107 4.11 -1.92 -26.64
N GLY A 108 3.93 -3.17 -26.20
CA GLY A 108 4.90 -3.90 -25.39
C GLY A 108 5.00 -3.47 -23.91
N VAL A 109 4.14 -2.56 -23.45
CA VAL A 109 4.04 -2.18 -22.04
C VAL A 109 2.87 -2.90 -21.40
N ARG A 110 3.14 -3.60 -20.29
CA ARG A 110 2.10 -4.24 -19.48
C ARG A 110 1.40 -3.20 -18.60
N ILE A 111 0.08 -3.18 -18.63
CA ILE A 111 -0.72 -2.44 -17.65
C ILE A 111 -1.19 -3.43 -16.59
N SER A 112 -0.92 -3.13 -15.33
CA SER A 112 -1.38 -3.92 -14.19
C SER A 112 -2.26 -3.08 -13.26
N ASN A 113 -3.12 -3.76 -12.51
CA ASN A 113 -4.03 -3.13 -11.56
C ASN A 113 -3.94 -3.82 -10.21
N SER A 114 -3.80 -3.05 -9.15
CA SER A 114 -3.90 -3.53 -7.78
C SER A 114 -5.01 -2.78 -7.04
N LEU A 115 -5.75 -3.48 -6.17
CA LEU A 115 -6.88 -2.91 -5.47
C LEU A 115 -6.89 -3.38 -4.01
N GLN A 116 -6.95 -2.41 -3.08
CA GLN A 116 -7.08 -2.68 -1.65
C GLN A 116 -8.53 -2.48 -1.23
N THR A 117 -9.15 -3.51 -0.64
CA THR A 117 -10.55 -3.52 -0.21
C THR A 117 -10.71 -4.04 1.21
N ASN A 118 -11.79 -3.65 1.88
CA ASN A 118 -12.21 -4.29 3.14
C ASN A 118 -12.86 -5.69 2.90
N GLY A 119 -13.04 -6.10 1.67
CA GLY A 119 -13.54 -7.41 1.27
C GLY A 119 -15.05 -7.62 1.41
N THR A 120 -15.77 -6.75 2.12
CA THR A 120 -17.19 -6.98 2.48
C THR A 120 -18.16 -6.85 1.31
N LEU A 121 -17.78 -6.15 0.25
CA LEU A 121 -18.59 -5.91 -0.96
C LEU A 121 -18.26 -6.84 -2.11
N LEU A 122 -17.32 -7.77 -1.93
CA LEU A 122 -16.95 -8.73 -2.95
C LEU A 122 -18.12 -9.65 -3.31
N ASN A 123 -18.30 -9.88 -4.59
CA ASN A 123 -19.27 -10.82 -5.14
C ASN A 123 -18.74 -11.47 -6.44
N ALA A 124 -19.50 -12.41 -7.00
CA ALA A 124 -19.08 -13.14 -8.21
C ALA A 124 -18.78 -12.23 -9.41
N ALA A 125 -19.47 -11.08 -9.54
CA ALA A 125 -19.22 -10.16 -10.65
C ALA A 125 -17.88 -9.46 -10.51
N TRP A 126 -17.49 -9.05 -9.30
CA TRP A 126 -16.17 -8.50 -8.99
C TRP A 126 -15.07 -9.55 -9.24
N CYS A 127 -15.26 -10.78 -8.76
CA CYS A 127 -14.27 -11.84 -8.94
C CYS A 127 -14.05 -12.18 -10.43
N ARG A 128 -15.10 -12.18 -11.24
CA ARG A 128 -14.95 -12.35 -12.70
C ARG A 128 -14.13 -11.22 -13.33
N LEU A 129 -14.40 -9.97 -12.97
CA LEU A 129 -13.63 -8.82 -13.47
C LEU A 129 -12.16 -8.93 -13.07
N PHE A 130 -11.88 -9.19 -11.80
CA PHE A 130 -10.53 -9.31 -11.29
C PHE A 130 -9.75 -10.44 -11.94
N LYS A 131 -10.38 -11.61 -12.12
CA LYS A 131 -9.77 -12.76 -12.78
C LYS A 131 -9.48 -12.51 -14.24
N GLN A 132 -10.40 -11.85 -14.95
CA GLN A 132 -10.27 -11.55 -16.38
C GLN A 132 -9.11 -10.57 -16.65
N HIS A 133 -8.83 -9.66 -15.72
CA HIS A 133 -7.86 -8.59 -15.89
C HIS A 133 -6.67 -8.69 -14.93
N ASP A 134 -6.42 -9.85 -14.34
CA ASP A 134 -5.28 -10.16 -13.48
C ASP A 134 -5.02 -9.11 -12.38
N PHE A 135 -6.09 -8.69 -11.69
CA PHE A 135 -5.94 -7.76 -10.57
C PHE A 135 -5.18 -8.39 -9.41
N ILE A 136 -4.30 -7.61 -8.81
CA ILE A 136 -3.68 -7.93 -7.52
C ILE A 136 -4.59 -7.39 -6.41
N ILE A 137 -5.11 -8.27 -5.56
CA ILE A 137 -6.09 -7.89 -4.54
C ILE A 137 -5.46 -7.90 -3.15
N GLY A 138 -5.60 -6.77 -2.44
CA GLY A 138 -5.37 -6.68 -1.01
C GLY A 138 -6.71 -6.74 -0.26
N VAL A 139 -6.79 -7.54 0.79
CA VAL A 139 -7.96 -7.63 1.67
C VAL A 139 -7.57 -7.21 3.08
N SER A 140 -8.34 -6.32 3.68
CA SER A 140 -8.11 -5.89 5.06
C SER A 140 -8.75 -6.87 6.04
N LEU A 141 -7.93 -7.55 6.86
CA LEU A 141 -8.39 -8.44 7.93
C LEU A 141 -7.42 -8.39 9.10
N ASP A 142 -7.87 -7.93 10.28
CA ASP A 142 -6.99 -7.65 11.42
C ASP A 142 -6.83 -8.82 12.40
N GLY A 143 -7.44 -9.94 12.15
CA GLY A 143 -7.33 -11.10 13.03
C GLY A 143 -8.57 -11.98 13.04
N ASP A 144 -8.86 -12.55 14.19
CA ASP A 144 -10.08 -13.28 14.43
C ASP A 144 -11.32 -12.36 14.51
N ARG A 145 -12.51 -12.97 14.66
CA ARG A 145 -13.78 -12.23 14.77
C ARG A 145 -13.72 -11.14 15.82
N GLN A 146 -13.23 -11.48 17.02
CA GLN A 146 -13.22 -10.53 18.13
C GLN A 146 -12.36 -9.30 17.79
N THR A 147 -11.19 -9.51 17.20
CA THR A 147 -10.30 -8.41 16.79
C THR A 147 -10.87 -7.60 15.65
N GLN A 148 -11.36 -8.27 14.60
CA GLN A 148 -11.90 -7.60 13.42
C GLN A 148 -13.13 -6.76 13.78
N ASP A 149 -14.10 -7.36 14.45
CA ASP A 149 -15.39 -6.71 14.75
C ASP A 149 -15.25 -5.57 15.76
N ALA A 150 -14.29 -5.68 16.70
CA ALA A 150 -13.99 -4.61 17.64
C ALA A 150 -13.42 -3.34 16.97
N HIS A 151 -12.75 -3.46 15.83
CA HIS A 151 -12.01 -2.34 15.24
C HIS A 151 -12.50 -1.91 13.87
N ARG A 152 -13.22 -2.79 13.16
CA ARG A 152 -13.76 -2.53 11.82
C ARG A 152 -15.27 -2.75 11.74
N PRO A 153 -16.06 -2.08 12.59
CA PRO A 153 -17.51 -2.16 12.50
C PRO A 153 -18.00 -1.50 11.19
N ASP A 154 -19.20 -1.87 10.79
CA ASP A 154 -19.91 -1.11 9.76
C ASP A 154 -20.50 0.21 10.34
N LYS A 155 -21.17 1.00 9.51
CA LYS A 155 -21.75 2.27 9.93
C LYS A 155 -22.93 2.14 10.92
N ARG A 156 -23.45 0.93 11.17
CA ARG A 156 -24.48 0.64 12.16
C ARG A 156 -23.88 0.09 13.45
N GLY A 157 -22.57 -0.18 13.46
CA GLY A 157 -21.87 -0.79 14.58
C GLY A 157 -21.81 -2.32 14.51
N ASP A 158 -22.31 -2.93 13.41
CA ASP A 158 -22.25 -4.38 13.23
C ASP A 158 -20.84 -4.82 12.80
N GLY A 159 -20.43 -6.03 13.24
CA GLY A 159 -19.12 -6.58 12.88
C GLY A 159 -18.98 -6.89 11.39
N SER A 160 -17.77 -6.79 10.88
CA SER A 160 -17.47 -6.99 9.46
C SER A 160 -16.77 -8.32 9.14
N TYR A 161 -16.40 -9.11 10.15
CA TYR A 161 -15.61 -10.33 10.00
C TYR A 161 -16.22 -11.34 9.01
N ASP A 162 -17.49 -11.73 9.22
CA ASP A 162 -18.14 -12.70 8.33
C ASP A 162 -18.26 -12.20 6.88
N ALA A 163 -18.52 -10.92 6.72
CA ALA A 163 -18.61 -10.33 5.39
C ALA A 163 -17.25 -10.35 4.67
N ALA A 164 -16.17 -10.03 5.38
CA ALA A 164 -14.81 -10.13 4.85
C ALA A 164 -14.43 -11.57 4.50
N LEU A 165 -14.75 -12.54 5.36
CA LEU A 165 -14.50 -13.96 5.08
C LEU A 165 -15.28 -14.49 3.86
N ARG A 166 -16.55 -14.09 3.70
CA ARG A 166 -17.30 -14.42 2.47
C ARG A 166 -16.61 -13.88 1.23
N GLY A 167 -16.10 -12.65 1.30
CA GLY A 167 -15.31 -12.06 0.22
C GLY A 167 -14.04 -12.85 -0.10
N MET A 168 -13.28 -13.23 0.93
CA MET A 168 -12.09 -14.07 0.77
C MET A 168 -12.41 -15.44 0.16
N ALA A 169 -13.47 -16.11 0.62
CA ALA A 169 -13.91 -17.37 0.08
C ALA A 169 -14.25 -17.29 -1.42
N LEU A 170 -14.87 -16.18 -1.85
CA LEU A 170 -15.10 -15.91 -3.27
C LEU A 170 -13.78 -15.75 -4.04
N LEU A 171 -12.81 -14.99 -3.53
CA LEU A 171 -11.49 -14.89 -4.19
C LEU A 171 -10.84 -16.26 -4.37
N GLN A 172 -10.88 -17.10 -3.33
CA GLN A 172 -10.36 -18.48 -3.39
C GLN A 172 -11.11 -19.33 -4.40
N GLN A 173 -12.44 -19.29 -4.41
CA GLN A 173 -13.29 -20.02 -5.37
C GLN A 173 -12.93 -19.65 -6.82
N TYR A 174 -12.65 -18.38 -7.08
CA TYR A 174 -12.25 -17.89 -8.41
C TYR A 174 -10.74 -18.02 -8.68
N ARG A 175 -9.97 -18.61 -7.74
CA ARG A 175 -8.51 -18.76 -7.82
C ARG A 175 -7.80 -17.42 -8.07
N ILE A 176 -8.21 -16.40 -7.33
CA ILE A 176 -7.58 -15.09 -7.29
C ILE A 176 -6.69 -15.06 -6.06
N GLU A 177 -5.40 -14.88 -6.26
CA GLU A 177 -4.48 -14.67 -5.15
C GLU A 177 -4.71 -13.30 -4.51
N PHE A 178 -4.60 -13.25 -3.19
CA PHE A 178 -4.79 -12.02 -2.43
C PHE A 178 -3.76 -11.89 -1.31
N ASN A 179 -3.43 -10.65 -0.99
CA ASN A 179 -2.63 -10.29 0.16
C ASN A 179 -3.56 -9.87 1.31
N LEU A 180 -3.30 -10.35 2.53
CA LEU A 180 -3.95 -9.80 3.72
C LEU A 180 -3.14 -8.62 4.25
N LEU A 181 -3.81 -7.47 4.36
CA LEU A 181 -3.29 -6.31 5.04
C LEU A 181 -3.87 -6.26 6.46
N VAL A 182 -2.98 -6.34 7.43
CA VAL A 182 -3.30 -6.52 8.85
C VAL A 182 -2.79 -5.32 9.63
N VAL A 183 -3.67 -4.59 10.31
CA VAL A 183 -3.26 -3.50 11.20
C VAL A 183 -2.88 -4.06 12.56
N VAL A 184 -1.68 -3.71 13.02
CA VAL A 184 -1.13 -4.14 14.31
C VAL A 184 -1.13 -2.98 15.29
N HIS A 185 -1.72 -3.19 16.45
CA HIS A 185 -1.77 -2.26 17.58
C HIS A 185 -1.39 -2.97 18.89
N ASP A 186 -1.19 -2.23 19.97
CA ASP A 186 -0.72 -2.79 21.24
C ASP A 186 -1.63 -3.91 21.78
N GLY A 187 -2.95 -3.81 21.58
CA GLY A 187 -3.91 -4.82 22.03
C GLY A 187 -3.81 -6.19 21.35
N VAL A 188 -3.07 -6.32 20.25
CA VAL A 188 -2.83 -7.61 19.55
C VAL A 188 -1.39 -8.08 19.62
N ALA A 189 -0.50 -7.30 20.23
CA ALA A 189 0.95 -7.56 20.19
C ALA A 189 1.34 -8.94 20.76
N ASP A 190 0.65 -9.41 21.78
CA ASP A 190 0.92 -10.71 22.41
C ASP A 190 0.24 -11.89 21.70
N ARG A 191 -0.63 -11.62 20.71
CA ARG A 191 -1.40 -12.62 19.96
C ARG A 191 -0.79 -12.97 18.59
N ALA A 192 0.42 -12.48 18.30
CA ALA A 192 1.07 -12.55 17.00
C ALA A 192 1.11 -13.97 16.39
N GLN A 193 1.43 -15.01 17.19
CA GLN A 193 1.47 -16.39 16.73
C GLN A 193 0.07 -16.92 16.38
N ALA A 194 -0.91 -16.68 17.26
CA ALA A 194 -2.29 -17.11 17.03
C ALA A 194 -2.89 -16.43 15.80
N MET A 195 -2.62 -15.12 15.62
CA MET A 195 -3.05 -14.38 14.43
C MET A 195 -2.41 -14.94 13.16
N TYR A 196 -1.11 -15.19 13.19
CA TYR A 196 -0.40 -15.80 12.05
C TYR A 196 -1.01 -17.16 11.69
N ASP A 197 -1.21 -18.04 12.67
CA ASP A 197 -1.81 -19.36 12.45
C ASP A 197 -3.23 -19.25 11.91
N HIS A 198 -4.01 -18.30 12.42
CA HIS A 198 -5.37 -18.04 11.96
C HIS A 198 -5.39 -17.65 10.47
N PHE A 199 -4.55 -16.71 10.03
CA PHE A 199 -4.47 -16.32 8.63
C PHE A 199 -4.06 -17.46 7.72
N VAL A 200 -3.07 -18.26 8.14
CA VAL A 200 -2.64 -19.46 7.40
C VAL A 200 -3.75 -20.49 7.30
N ALA A 201 -4.51 -20.72 8.39
CA ALA A 201 -5.67 -21.61 8.40
C ALA A 201 -6.79 -21.14 7.47
N LEU A 202 -6.96 -19.83 7.29
CA LEU A 202 -7.85 -19.23 6.30
C LEU A 202 -7.34 -19.35 4.84
N GLY A 203 -6.17 -19.97 4.63
CA GLY A 203 -5.58 -20.15 3.31
C GLY A 203 -4.85 -18.93 2.76
N ALA A 204 -4.58 -17.91 3.58
CA ALA A 204 -3.80 -16.77 3.15
C ALA A 204 -2.33 -17.15 2.95
N ARG A 205 -1.77 -16.75 1.82
CA ARG A 205 -0.36 -16.99 1.47
C ARG A 205 0.49 -15.73 1.51
N HIS A 206 -0.12 -14.57 1.37
CA HIS A 206 0.57 -13.28 1.38
C HIS A 206 0.04 -12.45 2.53
N LEU A 207 0.93 -12.02 3.43
CA LEU A 207 0.61 -11.27 4.64
C LEU A 207 1.43 -9.98 4.69
N GLN A 208 0.78 -8.88 5.01
CA GLN A 208 1.41 -7.59 5.23
C GLN A 208 0.93 -7.02 6.55
N PHE A 209 1.84 -6.90 7.51
CA PHE A 209 1.57 -6.30 8.81
C PHE A 209 1.88 -4.80 8.76
N GLN A 210 0.89 -3.98 9.10
CA GLN A 210 1.01 -2.53 9.13
C GLN A 210 0.97 -2.04 10.58
N PRO A 211 2.01 -1.32 11.05
CA PRO A 211 1.96 -0.74 12.38
C PRO A 211 0.92 0.38 12.43
N LEU A 212 0.06 0.36 13.43
CA LEU A 212 -0.88 1.46 13.67
C LEU A 212 -0.11 2.66 14.23
N MET A 213 0.02 3.70 13.42
CA MET A 213 0.59 4.98 13.80
C MET A 213 -0.51 6.03 13.80
N LEU A 214 -0.84 6.53 14.97
CA LEU A 214 -1.78 7.64 15.12
C LEU A 214 -1.03 8.96 15.07
N GLU A 215 -1.68 10.01 14.55
CA GLU A 215 -1.15 11.36 14.58
C GLU A 215 -1.09 11.89 16.02
N GLY A 216 -0.02 12.61 16.35
CA GLY A 216 0.22 13.18 17.68
C GLY A 216 0.76 12.15 18.70
N ASP A 217 1.11 12.65 19.88
CA ASP A 217 1.67 11.86 20.99
C ASP A 217 0.60 11.17 21.83
N ALA A 218 -0.66 11.50 21.63
CA ALA A 218 -1.77 10.91 22.38
C ALA A 218 -2.28 9.63 21.69
N PRO A 219 -2.17 8.45 22.32
CA PRO A 219 -2.89 7.29 21.85
C PRO A 219 -4.40 7.58 21.99
N ALA A 220 -5.11 7.66 20.86
CA ALA A 220 -6.57 7.71 20.92
C ALA A 220 -7.02 6.44 21.64
N ALA A 221 -7.55 6.62 22.85
CA ALA A 221 -8.27 5.62 23.64
C ALA A 221 -7.79 4.15 23.49
N GLY A 222 -6.53 3.86 23.81
CA GLY A 222 -6.00 2.49 23.81
C GLY A 222 -5.56 1.93 22.45
N TYR A 223 -5.61 2.73 21.40
CA TYR A 223 -5.12 2.36 20.07
C TYR A 223 -3.76 3.05 19.84
N GLY A 224 -2.71 2.38 19.92
CA GLY A 224 -1.38 2.81 19.60
C GLY A 224 -0.53 1.58 19.36
N LEU A 225 0.68 1.77 18.86
CA LEU A 225 1.65 0.70 18.79
C LEU A 225 2.99 1.20 19.29
N SER A 226 3.41 0.68 20.43
CA SER A 226 4.76 0.94 20.94
C SER A 226 5.82 0.21 20.13
N ALA A 227 7.01 0.79 20.03
CA ALA A 227 8.14 0.16 19.35
C ALA A 227 8.47 -1.23 19.91
N ALA A 228 8.38 -1.39 21.23
CA ALA A 228 8.63 -2.67 21.90
C ALA A 228 7.62 -3.73 21.45
N ASN A 229 6.34 -3.38 21.41
CA ASN A 229 5.26 -4.27 20.99
C ASN A 229 5.38 -4.63 19.50
N TRP A 230 5.71 -3.66 18.64
CA TRP A 230 6.01 -3.93 17.23
C TRP A 230 7.14 -4.94 17.06
N GLY A 231 8.24 -4.74 17.76
CA GLY A 231 9.37 -5.65 17.72
C GLY A 231 9.03 -7.05 18.21
N ARG A 232 8.30 -7.16 19.33
CA ARG A 232 7.82 -8.45 19.89
C ARG A 232 6.89 -9.16 18.88
N PHE A 233 5.92 -8.45 18.35
CA PHE A 233 4.97 -8.98 17.36
C PHE A 233 5.71 -9.56 16.15
N MET A 234 6.55 -8.77 15.51
CA MET A 234 7.28 -9.20 14.32
C MET A 234 8.24 -10.36 14.58
N LEU A 235 8.89 -10.38 15.75
CA LEU A 235 9.73 -11.50 16.16
C LEU A 235 8.93 -12.78 16.39
N ALA A 236 7.74 -12.68 16.97
CA ALA A 236 6.86 -13.83 17.20
C ALA A 236 6.32 -14.39 15.87
N VAL A 237 5.89 -13.53 14.95
CA VAL A 237 5.51 -13.92 13.58
C VAL A 237 6.69 -14.60 12.86
N TYR A 238 7.88 -14.01 12.91
CA TYR A 238 9.08 -14.57 12.26
C TYR A 238 9.43 -15.96 12.79
N ARG A 239 9.43 -16.13 14.13
CA ARG A 239 9.72 -17.42 14.77
C ARG A 239 8.68 -18.48 14.37
N ARG A 240 7.39 -18.11 14.34
CA ARG A 240 6.30 -19.00 13.97
C ARG A 240 6.39 -19.41 12.50
N TRP A 241 6.49 -18.44 11.60
CA TRP A 241 6.66 -18.65 10.17
C TRP A 241 7.83 -19.60 9.85
N ARG A 242 8.97 -19.36 10.50
CA ARG A 242 10.15 -20.20 10.33
C ARG A 242 9.99 -21.59 10.94
N GLY A 243 9.45 -21.68 12.16
CA GLY A 243 9.25 -22.95 12.88
C GLY A 243 8.28 -23.89 12.14
N GLN A 244 7.33 -23.34 11.40
CA GLN A 244 6.41 -24.08 10.54
C GLN A 244 7.00 -24.48 9.18
N GLY A 245 8.20 -24.07 8.86
CA GLY A 245 8.81 -24.34 7.55
C GLY A 245 8.06 -23.69 6.38
N HIS A 246 7.53 -22.48 6.59
CA HIS A 246 6.71 -21.78 5.60
C HIS A 246 7.51 -20.97 4.58
N TRP A 247 8.82 -21.11 4.56
CA TRP A 247 9.68 -20.55 3.51
C TRP A 247 9.21 -20.99 2.12
N GLY A 248 8.98 -20.01 1.21
CA GLY A 248 8.49 -20.25 -0.13
C GLY A 248 7.02 -20.74 -0.21
N LYS A 249 6.30 -20.79 0.91
CA LYS A 249 4.89 -21.21 0.97
C LYS A 249 3.96 -20.11 1.46
N VAL A 250 4.39 -19.36 2.46
CA VAL A 250 3.70 -18.18 2.99
C VAL A 250 4.67 -17.00 2.95
N PHE A 251 4.26 -15.93 2.34
CA PHE A 251 5.02 -14.73 2.10
C PHE A 251 4.61 -13.65 3.09
N VAL A 252 5.50 -13.28 3.99
CA VAL A 252 5.30 -12.17 4.94
C VAL A 252 6.11 -11.00 4.45
N MET A 253 5.46 -9.99 3.87
CA MET A 253 6.12 -8.85 3.22
C MET A 253 7.16 -8.19 4.13
N ASN A 254 6.87 -8.03 5.42
CA ASN A 254 7.79 -7.46 6.39
C ASN A 254 9.08 -8.27 6.59
N ILE A 255 9.02 -9.58 6.40
CA ILE A 255 10.20 -10.46 6.46
C ILE A 255 10.93 -10.43 5.12
N GLU A 256 10.20 -10.54 4.03
CA GLU A 256 10.78 -10.61 2.68
C GLU A 256 11.51 -9.33 2.29
N GLN A 257 11.00 -8.16 2.68
CA GLN A 257 11.71 -6.90 2.44
C GLN A 257 13.06 -6.84 3.14
N VAL A 258 13.20 -7.44 4.34
CA VAL A 258 14.49 -7.55 5.03
C VAL A 258 15.45 -8.40 4.21
N TYR A 259 14.98 -9.54 3.73
CA TYR A 259 15.79 -10.43 2.89
C TYR A 259 16.14 -9.78 1.56
N ALA A 260 15.17 -9.21 0.86
CA ALA A 260 15.40 -8.54 -0.41
C ALA A 260 16.49 -7.47 -0.26
N GLN A 261 16.36 -6.59 0.71
CA GLN A 261 17.33 -5.52 0.95
C GLN A 261 18.73 -6.07 1.36
N TYR A 262 18.76 -7.13 2.16
CA TYR A 262 20.02 -7.77 2.53
C TYR A 262 20.74 -8.36 1.31
N PHE A 263 20.01 -9.02 0.41
CA PHE A 263 20.59 -9.69 -0.77
C PHE A 263 20.82 -8.76 -1.96
N THR A 264 19.89 -7.86 -2.25
CA THR A 264 19.91 -7.01 -3.45
C THR A 264 20.38 -5.58 -3.18
N ARG A 265 20.44 -5.16 -1.92
CA ARG A 265 20.68 -3.77 -1.50
C ARG A 265 19.59 -2.80 -1.94
N VAL A 266 18.48 -3.29 -2.43
CA VAL A 266 17.32 -2.50 -2.85
C VAL A 266 16.14 -2.87 -1.96
N SER A 267 15.50 -1.85 -1.37
CA SER A 267 14.27 -2.08 -0.62
C SER A 267 13.07 -2.14 -1.57
N PRO A 268 12.23 -3.17 -1.47
CA PRO A 268 11.00 -3.23 -2.23
C PRO A 268 9.90 -2.32 -1.64
N SER A 269 10.17 -1.69 -0.50
CA SER A 269 9.23 -0.81 0.21
C SER A 269 9.83 0.57 0.43
N CYS A 270 9.08 1.64 0.16
CA CYS A 270 9.49 3.02 0.41
C CYS A 270 9.80 3.27 1.90
N VAL A 271 9.16 2.52 2.81
CA VAL A 271 9.39 2.63 4.27
C VAL A 271 10.86 2.45 4.60
N HIS A 272 11.52 1.47 3.99
CA HIS A 272 12.92 1.11 4.27
C HIS A 272 13.87 1.40 3.10
N ALA A 273 13.40 2.13 2.09
CA ALA A 273 14.28 2.64 1.04
C ALA A 273 15.07 3.86 1.54
N GLU A 274 16.23 4.12 0.95
CA GLU A 274 17.03 5.32 1.21
C GLU A 274 16.28 6.61 0.87
N ARG A 275 15.46 6.54 -0.20
CA ARG A 275 14.60 7.61 -0.68
C ARG A 275 13.16 7.13 -0.73
N CYS A 276 12.21 8.02 -0.45
CA CYS A 276 10.82 7.78 -0.76
C CYS A 276 10.30 8.82 -1.78
N GLY A 277 8.99 8.98 -1.96
CA GLY A 277 8.47 10.04 -2.84
C GLY A 277 8.22 9.63 -4.28
N GLY A 278 8.19 8.34 -4.60
CA GLY A 278 7.79 7.86 -5.94
C GLY A 278 6.33 7.42 -6.04
N ASN A 279 5.52 7.65 -5.00
CA ASN A 279 4.13 7.19 -4.91
C ASN A 279 3.19 8.36 -4.71
N LEU A 280 2.66 8.90 -5.80
CA LEU A 280 1.66 9.97 -5.76
C LEU A 280 0.29 9.44 -5.34
N VAL A 281 -0.54 10.32 -4.80
CA VAL A 281 -1.95 10.03 -4.49
C VAL A 281 -2.86 10.99 -5.21
N MET A 282 -3.93 10.48 -5.82
CA MET A 282 -4.97 11.28 -6.46
C MET A 282 -6.31 11.07 -5.77
N GLU A 283 -6.89 12.16 -5.29
CA GLU A 283 -8.24 12.21 -4.75
C GLU A 283 -9.30 12.23 -5.88
N PRO A 284 -10.58 11.89 -5.60
CA PRO A 284 -11.62 11.81 -6.61
C PRO A 284 -11.94 13.14 -7.28
N ASP A 285 -11.55 14.25 -6.67
CA ASP A 285 -11.72 15.59 -7.23
C ASP A 285 -10.51 16.06 -8.05
N GLY A 286 -9.43 15.27 -8.11
CA GLY A 286 -8.20 15.59 -8.83
C GLY A 286 -7.13 16.27 -7.99
N ARG A 287 -7.30 16.42 -6.67
CA ARG A 287 -6.21 16.85 -5.79
C ARG A 287 -5.11 15.79 -5.77
N LEU A 288 -3.86 16.23 -5.87
CA LEU A 288 -2.67 15.38 -5.86
C LEU A 288 -1.85 15.64 -4.60
N TYR A 289 -1.35 14.56 -4.03
CA TYR A 289 -0.48 14.59 -2.86
C TYR A 289 0.76 13.71 -3.10
N ALA A 290 1.84 14.03 -2.39
CA ALA A 290 3.12 13.35 -2.55
C ALA A 290 3.19 11.98 -1.86
N CYS A 291 2.30 11.68 -0.93
CA CYS A 291 2.27 10.42 -0.18
C CYS A 291 0.88 10.13 0.40
N ASP A 292 0.51 8.84 0.46
CA ASP A 292 -0.76 8.38 1.03
C ASP A 292 -0.84 8.57 2.56
N HIS A 293 0.29 8.50 3.24
CA HIS A 293 0.37 8.74 4.68
C HIS A 293 0.41 10.22 5.07
N LEU A 294 0.56 11.12 4.11
CA LEU A 294 0.76 12.56 4.33
C LEU A 294 -0.18 13.35 3.41
N ILE A 295 -1.48 13.28 3.74
CA ILE A 295 -2.53 14.01 3.00
C ILE A 295 -2.83 15.32 3.74
N ASP A 296 -1.91 16.25 3.67
CA ASP A 296 -1.96 17.55 4.35
C ASP A 296 -1.52 18.69 3.41
N ALA A 297 -1.57 19.91 3.89
CA ALA A 297 -1.23 21.10 3.10
C ALA A 297 0.25 21.15 2.67
N GLN A 298 1.16 20.54 3.46
CA GLN A 298 2.60 20.56 3.16
C GLN A 298 2.96 19.61 2.02
N HIS A 299 2.18 18.52 1.87
CA HIS A 299 2.40 17.48 0.87
C HIS A 299 1.45 17.57 -0.31
N TYR A 300 0.64 18.63 -0.37
CA TYR A 300 -0.23 18.93 -1.49
C TYR A 300 0.57 19.41 -2.69
N LEU A 301 0.44 18.69 -3.82
CA LEU A 301 1.16 18.98 -5.07
C LEU A 301 0.38 19.88 -6.02
N GLY A 302 -0.89 20.10 -5.76
CA GLY A 302 -1.78 20.85 -6.63
C GLY A 302 -2.99 20.05 -7.07
N HIS A 303 -3.82 20.69 -7.89
CA HIS A 303 -4.98 20.06 -8.51
C HIS A 303 -4.60 19.63 -9.92
N PHE A 304 -4.92 18.38 -10.28
CA PHE A 304 -4.71 17.88 -11.63
C PHE A 304 -5.45 18.78 -12.64
N ASP A 305 -4.70 19.30 -13.58
CA ASP A 305 -5.20 20.11 -14.69
C ASP A 305 -4.56 19.68 -16.01
N LEU A 306 -5.07 20.20 -17.14
CA LEU A 306 -4.56 19.84 -18.47
C LEU A 306 -3.33 20.64 -18.91
N ARG A 307 -2.84 21.59 -18.11
CA ARG A 307 -1.71 22.46 -18.43
C ARG A 307 -0.42 22.01 -17.77
N THR A 308 -0.50 21.46 -16.57
CA THR A 308 0.67 21.00 -15.82
C THR A 308 1.03 19.58 -16.26
N PRO A 309 2.25 19.32 -16.76
CA PRO A 309 2.71 17.96 -17.07
C PRO A 309 2.59 17.03 -15.87
N PHE A 310 2.18 15.78 -16.09
CA PHE A 310 2.09 14.82 -14.97
C PHE A 310 3.46 14.54 -14.36
N ALA A 311 4.52 14.59 -15.19
CA ALA A 311 5.90 14.45 -14.75
C ALA A 311 6.33 15.53 -13.73
N ASP A 312 5.74 16.74 -13.81
CA ASP A 312 6.06 17.84 -12.89
C ASP A 312 5.54 17.56 -11.49
N TYR A 313 4.36 16.96 -11.33
CA TYR A 313 3.87 16.50 -10.02
C TYR A 313 4.79 15.44 -9.43
N ALA A 314 5.27 14.49 -10.23
CA ALA A 314 6.22 13.49 -9.79
C ALA A 314 7.57 14.10 -9.39
N ALA A 315 8.06 15.08 -10.15
CA ALA A 315 9.27 15.83 -9.83
C ALA A 315 9.11 16.65 -8.54
N ALA A 316 7.98 17.32 -8.36
CA ALA A 316 7.67 18.09 -7.15
C ALA A 316 7.64 17.18 -5.90
N ALA A 317 6.99 16.01 -5.98
CA ALA A 317 7.00 15.03 -4.89
C ALA A 317 8.41 14.54 -4.56
N THR A 318 9.24 14.30 -5.59
CA THR A 318 10.62 13.87 -5.42
C THR A 318 11.50 14.99 -4.84
N ALA A 319 11.18 16.25 -5.09
CA ALA A 319 11.90 17.41 -4.55
C ALA A 319 11.60 17.67 -3.06
N MET A 320 10.54 17.11 -2.50
CA MET A 320 10.23 17.20 -1.08
C MET A 320 11.29 16.50 -0.22
N GLU A 321 11.40 16.88 1.06
CA GLU A 321 12.44 16.36 1.97
C GLU A 321 12.55 14.84 1.96
N PHE A 322 11.43 14.12 2.00
CA PHE A 322 11.43 12.66 2.01
C PHE A 322 11.65 12.03 0.63
N GLY A 323 11.45 12.78 -0.45
CA GLY A 323 11.78 12.35 -1.82
C GLY A 323 13.27 12.40 -2.12
N GLN A 324 14.03 13.16 -1.36
CA GLN A 324 15.48 13.14 -1.32
C GLN A 324 15.99 11.98 -0.44
N ALA A 325 17.29 11.84 -0.28
CA ALA A 325 17.84 10.93 0.72
C ALA A 325 17.30 11.32 2.11
N LYS A 326 16.75 10.35 2.84
CA LYS A 326 16.16 10.63 4.15
C LYS A 326 17.18 11.24 5.08
N SER A 327 16.79 12.33 5.75
CA SER A 327 17.62 12.99 6.76
C SER A 327 17.70 12.12 8.02
N LEU A 328 18.76 11.33 8.11
CA LEU A 328 18.97 10.40 9.22
C LEU A 328 19.69 11.08 10.39
N ARG A 329 19.23 10.83 11.61
CA ARG A 329 19.89 11.27 12.83
C ARG A 329 21.33 10.74 12.93
N ARG A 330 22.15 11.39 13.75
CA ARG A 330 23.56 11.02 13.97
C ARG A 330 23.69 9.56 14.42
N GLU A 331 22.82 9.10 15.32
CA GLU A 331 22.80 7.74 15.86
C GLU A 331 22.51 6.69 14.79
N CYS A 332 21.74 7.05 13.77
CA CYS A 332 21.46 6.16 12.64
C CYS A 332 22.69 5.94 11.75
N GLN A 333 23.65 6.87 11.72
CA GLN A 333 24.82 6.78 10.85
C GLN A 333 25.73 5.59 11.23
N SER A 334 25.84 5.28 12.53
CA SER A 334 26.60 4.15 13.08
C SER A 334 25.74 2.94 13.44
N CYS A 335 24.44 2.97 13.14
CA CYS A 335 23.51 1.92 13.52
C CYS A 335 23.75 0.63 12.72
N SER A 336 23.85 -0.50 13.42
CA SER A 336 24.10 -1.82 12.81
C SER A 336 23.00 -2.31 11.86
N VAL A 337 21.78 -1.76 11.97
CA VAL A 337 20.63 -2.07 11.10
C VAL A 337 20.34 -0.98 10.06
N LYS A 338 21.20 0.04 9.94
CA LYS A 338 21.01 1.15 8.99
C LYS A 338 20.72 0.66 7.58
N SER A 339 21.50 -0.32 7.10
CA SER A 339 21.38 -0.84 5.72
C SER A 339 19.99 -1.42 5.39
N VAL A 340 19.24 -1.85 6.40
CA VAL A 340 17.89 -2.43 6.24
C VAL A 340 16.81 -1.42 6.66
N CYS A 341 17.07 -0.61 7.68
CA CYS A 341 16.09 0.29 8.28
C CYS A 341 15.92 1.60 7.50
N GLN A 342 17.03 2.22 7.09
CA GLN A 342 17.06 3.54 6.44
C GLN A 342 16.18 4.59 7.15
N GLY A 343 16.13 4.54 8.50
CA GLY A 343 15.30 5.45 9.31
C GLY A 343 13.80 5.17 9.33
N GLY A 344 13.32 4.21 8.56
CA GLY A 344 11.89 3.89 8.47
C GLY A 344 11.07 4.94 7.69
N CYS A 345 9.75 4.94 7.87
CA CYS A 345 8.85 5.89 7.22
C CYS A 345 8.94 7.29 7.84
N PRO A 346 9.09 8.36 7.05
CA PRO A 346 9.05 9.74 7.57
C PRO A 346 7.75 10.09 8.30
N ALA A 347 6.61 9.53 7.88
CA ALA A 347 5.32 9.73 8.57
C ALA A 347 5.28 9.10 9.98
N HIS A 348 6.26 8.28 10.34
CA HIS A 348 6.38 7.68 11.68
C HIS A 348 7.39 8.42 12.58
N LEU A 349 7.86 9.59 12.19
CA LEU A 349 8.76 10.41 13.02
C LEU A 349 7.98 11.11 14.12
N GLY A 350 8.53 11.11 15.32
CA GLY A 350 8.08 11.98 16.41
C GLY A 350 8.56 13.41 16.21
N ALA A 351 8.12 14.32 17.10
CA ALA A 351 8.53 15.72 17.08
C ALA A 351 10.05 15.91 17.17
N ASP A 352 10.75 15.00 17.83
CA ASP A 352 12.20 14.92 17.93
C ASP A 352 12.89 14.33 16.68
N ARG A 353 12.12 14.07 15.61
CA ARG A 353 12.57 13.42 14.36
C ARG A 353 13.12 12.00 14.57
N TYR A 354 12.78 11.35 15.65
CA TYR A 354 13.09 9.95 15.92
C TYR A 354 11.95 9.05 15.44
N ASN A 355 12.27 7.97 14.73
CA ASN A 355 11.23 7.04 14.29
C ASN A 355 10.64 6.31 15.50
N ARG A 356 9.35 6.50 15.72
CA ARG A 356 8.62 5.93 16.86
C ARG A 356 8.69 4.40 16.96
N LEU A 357 9.04 3.69 15.86
CA LEU A 357 9.21 2.24 15.82
C LEU A 357 10.68 1.78 15.87
N CYS A 358 11.63 2.69 16.06
CA CYS A 358 13.07 2.42 15.97
C CYS A 358 13.51 1.23 16.84
N ALA A 359 13.14 1.19 18.11
CA ALA A 359 13.51 0.08 19.02
C ALA A 359 12.97 -1.26 18.53
N GLY A 360 11.76 -1.28 17.92
CA GLY A 360 11.16 -2.48 17.33
C GLY A 360 11.93 -2.96 16.11
N TYR A 361 12.33 -2.06 15.22
CA TYR A 361 13.18 -2.38 14.06
C TYR A 361 14.56 -2.91 14.50
N TYR A 362 15.17 -2.27 15.50
CA TYR A 362 16.45 -2.69 16.04
C TYR A 362 16.39 -4.08 16.67
N ALA A 363 15.28 -4.45 17.31
CA ALA A 363 15.06 -5.77 17.86
C ALA A 363 14.82 -6.84 16.76
N PHE A 364 14.06 -6.49 15.71
CA PHE A 364 13.58 -7.44 14.70
C PHE A 364 14.60 -7.72 13.59
N PHE A 365 15.20 -6.68 12.97
CA PHE A 365 16.01 -6.85 11.76
C PHE A 365 17.24 -7.74 11.94
N PRO A 366 18.04 -7.65 13.03
CA PRO A 366 19.19 -8.52 13.19
C PRO A 366 18.82 -10.00 13.29
N ARG A 367 17.64 -10.29 13.84
CA ARG A 367 17.16 -11.68 13.98
C ARG A 367 16.80 -12.31 12.64
N CYS A 368 16.33 -11.50 11.69
CA CYS A 368 16.12 -11.94 10.31
C CYS A 368 17.45 -12.04 9.55
N SER A 369 18.31 -11.02 9.61
CA SER A 369 19.53 -10.90 8.80
C SER A 369 20.62 -11.90 9.21
N ASN A 370 20.83 -12.15 10.51
CA ASN A 370 21.88 -13.08 10.99
C ASN A 370 21.67 -14.54 10.53
N ARG A 371 20.51 -14.85 9.95
CA ARG A 371 20.18 -16.17 9.43
C ARG A 371 20.04 -16.23 7.91
N CYS A 372 20.44 -15.18 7.22
CA CYS A 372 20.48 -15.16 5.74
C CYS A 372 21.65 -15.98 5.19
N ALA A 373 22.68 -16.27 5.96
CA ALA A 373 23.84 -17.05 5.49
C ALA A 373 23.48 -18.43 4.93
N PRO A 374 22.63 -19.26 5.59
CA PRO A 374 22.19 -20.54 5.02
C PRO A 374 21.35 -20.38 3.74
N ILE A 375 20.53 -19.34 3.68
CA ILE A 375 19.69 -19.04 2.50
C ILE A 375 20.57 -18.59 1.34
N ARG A 376 21.58 -17.76 1.61
CA ARG A 376 22.55 -17.34 0.60
C ARG A 376 23.35 -18.53 0.05
N ALA A 377 23.68 -19.51 0.89
CA ALA A 377 24.30 -20.75 0.46
C ALA A 377 23.37 -21.58 -0.43
N ALA A 378 22.10 -21.70 -0.05
CA ALA A 378 21.09 -22.41 -0.83
C ALA A 378 20.80 -21.75 -2.20
N LEU A 379 20.77 -20.40 -2.25
CA LEU A 379 20.60 -19.66 -3.51
C LEU A 379 21.84 -19.66 -4.42
N ARG A 380 23.02 -19.96 -3.89
CA ARG A 380 24.28 -20.10 -4.63
C ARG A 380 24.58 -21.54 -5.05
N ALA A 381 23.88 -22.51 -4.48
CA ALA A 381 23.98 -23.89 -4.93
C ALA A 381 23.50 -23.93 -6.38
N PRO A 382 24.28 -24.47 -7.33
CA PRO A 382 23.80 -24.66 -8.70
C PRO A 382 22.54 -25.48 -8.63
N CYS A 383 21.47 -25.00 -9.28
CA CYS A 383 20.29 -25.81 -9.54
C CYS A 383 20.80 -27.08 -10.22
N GLY A 384 20.85 -28.20 -9.50
CA GLY A 384 21.19 -29.48 -10.08
C GLY A 384 20.30 -29.70 -11.30
N GLY A 385 20.94 -29.66 -12.47
CA GLY A 385 20.23 -29.79 -13.74
C GLY A 385 19.50 -31.11 -13.77
N ALA A 386 18.17 -31.02 -13.81
CA ALA A 386 17.37 -32.00 -14.54
C ALA A 386 17.11 -31.35 -15.92
N PRO A 387 17.48 -31.99 -17.03
CA PRO A 387 17.10 -31.48 -18.36
C PRO A 387 15.59 -31.52 -18.49
N LEU A 388 15.02 -30.44 -19.06
CA LEU A 388 13.63 -30.37 -19.53
C LEU A 388 13.34 -31.41 -20.59
#